data_85ee23d232a32a833813e80e349012ef
#
_entry.id   85ee23d232a32a833813e80e349012ef
#
_cell.length_a   1.000
_cell.length_b   1.000
_cell.length_c   1.000
_cell.angle_alpha   90.00
_cell.angle_beta   90.00
_cell.angle_gamma   90.00
#
_symmetry.space_group_name_H-M   'P 1'
#
loop_
_entity.id
_entity.type
_entity.pdbx_description
1 polymer ?
#
loop_
_entity_poly.entity_id
_entity_poly.type
_entity_poly.pdbx_seq_one_letter_code
_entity_poly.pdbx_strand_id
1 'polypeptide(L)'
;MIREPIHIEAHAPSLFRPFDIGPLRLKNRIVALPVHTGFAHPDGQVSSLLIDYSRRLAQSGAAMVVTANAAVSPDGAVSRYNLRIDRDDFIPGLNRLAETIQKEGAVACLQLNHAGRFAKHHRPLLPSPLNTSNFTFNIASLKEYMHFFPFEKRFDLTRNFLSQVHAWRRGMDRTERDRVISDFSNAAVRACEAGFDMVELHGANGYLLCQFLSSFTNRRAAGPEDDFRRRTAFPLAVIRSIRQVLPKEFPIGYRLILNEWVPGGIDLVEALRFARLLEAERIAYISASCGTYNSIFSETVMKKMARPAYLREDVAALKKAVGTPTIISGRIITPSIADKLIQEGVTDLVGLGRPLLADLHWIEKARQKDQNIRACLNCHTCLKRVVLEQGITCSRWPAVFRERIDLEHKLLTRNRRGLWIVTRDRDRELYQAAWPFLVPDLGCEDGPVVITLLDFTERSNDGEIQELHEAPGERFDRWVRHRLREVGFSDGKVRSVTPKSGHDIENE
;
A
#
# COMPACT_ATOMS: atom_id res chain seq x y z
N MET A 1 27.12 17.99 0.63
CA MET A 1 26.34 18.77 1.57
C MET A 1 25.93 17.84 2.72
N ILE A 2 26.59 17.97 3.83
CA ILE A 2 26.28 17.27 5.08
C ILE A 2 24.94 17.84 5.55
N ARG A 3 23.89 17.00 5.55
CA ARG A 3 22.56 17.40 6.06
C ARG A 3 22.64 17.44 7.57
N GLU A 4 22.33 18.59 8.16
CA GLU A 4 22.20 18.74 9.61
C GLU A 4 21.30 17.64 10.20
N PRO A 5 21.60 17.12 11.39
CA PRO A 5 20.74 16.16 12.09
C PRO A 5 19.41 16.84 12.40
N ILE A 6 18.31 16.20 12.00
CA ILE A 6 16.94 16.64 12.33
C ILE A 6 16.79 16.45 13.84
N HIS A 7 16.72 17.53 14.60
CA HIS A 7 16.37 17.49 16.03
C HIS A 7 14.93 16.98 16.19
N ILE A 8 14.77 15.83 16.82
CA ILE A 8 13.48 15.18 17.06
C ILE A 8 13.04 15.53 18.49
N GLU A 9 12.13 16.50 18.64
CA GLU A 9 11.44 16.73 19.90
C GLU A 9 10.44 15.59 20.16
N ALA A 10 10.62 14.86 21.27
CA ALA A 10 9.97 13.58 21.52
C ALA A 10 8.69 13.67 22.37
N HIS A 11 7.95 14.79 22.38
CA HIS A 11 6.74 14.93 23.19
C HIS A 11 5.48 15.10 22.32
N ALA A 12 4.63 14.05 22.26
CA ALA A 12 3.44 14.04 21.42
C ALA A 12 2.16 13.58 22.15
N PRO A 13 1.64 14.33 23.15
CA PRO A 13 0.49 13.89 23.94
C PRO A 13 -0.83 13.85 23.16
N SER A 14 -1.06 14.77 22.21
CA SER A 14 -2.31 14.83 21.43
C SER A 14 -2.44 13.68 20.44
N LEU A 15 -1.32 13.24 19.88
CA LEU A 15 -1.24 12.14 18.92
C LEU A 15 -1.73 10.80 19.51
N PHE A 16 -1.57 10.61 20.83
CA PHE A 16 -1.93 9.37 21.52
C PHE A 16 -3.31 9.40 22.19
N ARG A 17 -4.08 10.47 22.02
CA ARG A 17 -5.46 10.54 22.52
C ARG A 17 -6.37 9.69 21.64
N PRO A 18 -7.31 8.92 22.23
CA PRO A 18 -8.32 8.20 21.48
C PRO A 18 -9.16 9.12 20.58
N PHE A 19 -9.73 8.55 19.52
CA PHE A 19 -10.59 9.26 18.59
C PHE A 19 -11.68 8.32 18.03
N ASP A 20 -12.89 8.86 17.79
CA ASP A 20 -14.00 8.07 17.27
C ASP A 20 -14.22 8.34 15.77
N ILE A 21 -14.35 7.27 14.98
CA ILE A 21 -14.74 7.30 13.57
C ILE A 21 -16.05 6.51 13.44
N GLY A 22 -17.19 7.20 13.35
CA GLY A 22 -18.48 6.55 13.39
C GLY A 22 -18.61 5.68 14.66
N PRO A 23 -18.92 4.38 14.54
CA PRO A 23 -19.02 3.47 15.69
C PRO A 23 -17.66 2.96 16.21
N LEU A 24 -16.56 3.26 15.53
CA LEU A 24 -15.24 2.69 15.84
C LEU A 24 -14.45 3.61 16.77
N ARG A 25 -13.92 3.04 17.86
CA ARG A 25 -13.03 3.72 18.80
C ARG A 25 -11.58 3.44 18.47
N LEU A 26 -10.86 4.44 18.01
CA LEU A 26 -9.42 4.37 17.76
C LEU A 26 -8.63 4.62 19.05
N LYS A 27 -7.62 3.78 19.35
CA LYS A 27 -6.77 3.89 20.54
C LYS A 27 -5.82 5.10 20.54
N ASN A 28 -5.59 5.68 19.38
CA ASN A 28 -4.79 6.90 19.16
C ASN A 28 -5.15 7.53 17.81
N ARG A 29 -4.46 8.61 17.41
CA ARG A 29 -4.75 9.37 16.20
C ARG A 29 -3.83 9.01 15.01
N ILE A 30 -3.21 7.83 15.03
CA ILE A 30 -2.26 7.40 13.99
C ILE A 30 -2.85 6.30 13.13
N VAL A 31 -2.85 6.53 11.83
CA VAL A 31 -3.33 5.60 10.80
C VAL A 31 -2.15 5.11 9.95
N ALA A 32 -1.97 3.80 9.85
CA ALA A 32 -1.09 3.21 8.86
C ALA A 32 -1.77 3.28 7.49
N LEU A 33 -1.24 4.12 6.60
CA LEU A 33 -1.83 4.36 5.28
C LEU A 33 -1.58 3.20 4.31
N PRO A 34 -2.48 3.00 3.34
CA PRO A 34 -2.31 1.97 2.33
C PRO A 34 -1.08 2.23 1.47
N VAL A 35 -0.24 1.21 1.35
CA VAL A 35 0.92 1.20 0.46
C VAL A 35 0.80 -0.03 -0.44
N HIS A 36 0.83 0.17 -1.75
CA HIS A 36 0.89 -0.96 -2.67
C HIS A 36 2.25 -1.65 -2.51
N THR A 37 2.22 -2.87 -1.96
CA THR A 37 3.43 -3.59 -1.56
C THR A 37 3.97 -4.52 -2.65
N GLY A 38 3.11 -4.97 -3.56
CA GLY A 38 3.44 -6.05 -4.47
C GLY A 38 3.59 -7.41 -3.77
N PHE A 39 2.95 -7.60 -2.61
CA PHE A 39 3.06 -8.81 -1.79
C PHE A 39 1.87 -9.77 -1.93
N ALA A 40 0.86 -9.47 -2.72
CA ALA A 40 -0.18 -10.46 -3.04
C ALA A 40 0.37 -11.54 -3.98
N HIS A 41 -0.29 -12.70 -3.99
CA HIS A 41 -0.01 -13.71 -5.03
C HIS A 41 -0.35 -13.18 -6.44
N PRO A 42 0.24 -13.74 -7.50
CA PRO A 42 -0.05 -13.32 -8.88
C PRO A 42 -1.52 -13.45 -9.30
N ASP A 43 -2.28 -14.32 -8.64
CA ASP A 43 -3.73 -14.49 -8.81
C ASP A 43 -4.57 -13.51 -7.99
N GLY A 44 -3.93 -12.69 -7.13
CA GLY A 44 -4.57 -11.72 -6.25
C GLY A 44 -4.89 -12.22 -4.85
N GLN A 45 -4.59 -13.47 -4.52
CA GLN A 45 -4.76 -14.03 -3.18
C GLN A 45 -3.84 -13.35 -2.15
N VAL A 46 -4.28 -13.39 -0.89
CA VAL A 46 -3.49 -12.92 0.25
C VAL A 46 -2.31 -13.86 0.48
N SER A 47 -1.09 -13.35 0.39
CA SER A 47 0.11 -14.10 0.73
C SER A 47 0.45 -14.00 2.21
N SER A 48 1.28 -14.92 2.69
CA SER A 48 1.88 -14.87 4.02
C SER A 48 2.71 -13.60 4.24
N LEU A 49 3.41 -13.13 3.20
CA LEU A 49 4.19 -11.90 3.24
C LEU A 49 3.31 -10.65 3.46
N LEU A 50 2.13 -10.60 2.84
CA LEU A 50 1.17 -9.51 3.05
C LEU A 50 0.56 -9.55 4.45
N ILE A 51 0.22 -10.73 4.97
CA ILE A 51 -0.25 -10.92 6.35
C ILE A 51 0.80 -10.42 7.34
N ASP A 52 2.05 -10.83 7.17
CA ASP A 52 3.12 -10.45 8.07
C ASP A 52 3.41 -8.95 8.06
N TYR A 53 3.47 -8.35 6.89
CA TYR A 53 3.59 -6.89 6.75
C TYR A 53 2.46 -6.15 7.47
N SER A 54 1.22 -6.61 7.31
CA SER A 54 0.05 -5.98 7.94
C SER A 54 0.05 -6.17 9.46
N ARG A 55 0.44 -7.36 9.96
CA ARG A 55 0.66 -7.60 11.38
C ARG A 55 1.65 -6.61 11.98
N ARG A 56 2.78 -6.38 11.30
CA ARG A 56 3.81 -5.45 11.75
C ARG A 56 3.33 -4.00 11.80
N LEU A 57 2.53 -3.59 10.83
CA LEU A 57 1.90 -2.27 10.88
C LEU A 57 0.97 -2.14 12.07
N ALA A 58 0.20 -3.17 12.42
CA ALA A 58 -0.66 -3.15 13.60
C ALA A 58 0.15 -3.19 14.92
N GLN A 59 1.19 -4.04 14.99
CA GLN A 59 2.14 -4.11 16.11
C GLN A 59 2.92 -2.82 16.35
N SER A 60 3.12 -2.00 15.30
CA SER A 60 3.74 -0.67 15.47
C SER A 60 2.97 0.24 16.41
N GLY A 61 1.72 -0.11 16.76
CA GLY A 61 0.84 0.67 17.60
C GLY A 61 -0.13 1.58 16.85
N ALA A 62 -0.22 1.49 15.53
CA ALA A 62 -1.24 2.20 14.75
C ALA A 62 -2.65 1.86 15.23
N ALA A 63 -3.53 2.86 15.31
CA ALA A 63 -4.91 2.64 15.72
C ALA A 63 -5.77 2.03 14.62
N MET A 64 -5.42 2.31 13.36
CA MET A 64 -6.06 1.74 12.18
C MET A 64 -4.99 1.38 11.16
N VAL A 65 -5.13 0.23 10.53
CA VAL A 65 -4.33 -0.20 9.39
C VAL A 65 -5.23 -0.23 8.17
N VAL A 66 -4.97 0.69 7.23
CA VAL A 66 -5.59 0.62 5.90
C VAL A 66 -4.69 -0.27 5.04
N THR A 67 -5.19 -1.41 4.61
CA THR A 67 -4.41 -2.38 3.83
C THR A 67 -4.07 -1.82 2.44
N ALA A 68 -3.15 -2.49 1.75
CA ALA A 68 -2.92 -2.23 0.34
C ALA A 68 -4.23 -2.28 -0.46
N ASN A 69 -4.32 -1.50 -1.55
CA ASN A 69 -5.54 -1.47 -2.33
C ASN A 69 -5.89 -2.86 -2.90
N ALA A 70 -7.15 -3.26 -2.73
CA ALA A 70 -7.71 -4.46 -3.32
C ALA A 70 -8.49 -4.10 -4.59
N ALA A 71 -8.14 -4.76 -5.72
CA ALA A 71 -8.85 -4.56 -6.98
C ALA A 71 -10.24 -5.21 -6.92
N VAL A 72 -11.27 -4.42 -7.24
CA VAL A 72 -12.68 -4.85 -7.21
C VAL A 72 -13.08 -5.70 -8.41
N SER A 73 -12.22 -5.74 -9.44
CA SER A 73 -12.39 -6.54 -10.64
C SER A 73 -11.02 -6.90 -11.25
N PRO A 74 -10.91 -7.96 -12.08
CA PRO A 74 -9.65 -8.35 -12.72
C PRO A 74 -9.07 -7.23 -13.61
N ASP A 75 -9.93 -6.51 -14.33
CA ASP A 75 -9.56 -5.38 -15.19
C ASP A 75 -9.29 -4.08 -14.45
N GLY A 76 -9.43 -4.09 -13.11
CA GLY A 76 -9.12 -2.99 -12.21
C GLY A 76 -7.75 -3.11 -11.50
N ALA A 77 -7.00 -4.19 -11.69
CA ALA A 77 -5.72 -4.41 -11.01
C ALA A 77 -4.61 -3.50 -11.57
N VAL A 78 -3.83 -2.86 -10.68
CA VAL A 78 -2.73 -1.96 -11.04
C VAL A 78 -1.42 -2.70 -11.35
N SER A 79 -1.27 -3.91 -10.89
CA SER A 79 -0.10 -4.77 -11.12
C SER A 79 -0.48 -6.24 -11.02
N ARG A 80 0.42 -7.12 -11.48
CA ARG A 80 0.27 -8.57 -11.34
C ARG A 80 0.15 -9.02 -9.87
N TYR A 81 0.77 -8.30 -8.95
CA TYR A 81 0.80 -8.61 -7.51
C TYR A 81 -0.15 -7.71 -6.71
N ASN A 82 -1.27 -7.34 -7.32
CA ASN A 82 -2.31 -6.56 -6.66
C ASN A 82 -3.24 -7.50 -5.88
N LEU A 83 -3.51 -7.16 -4.61
CA LEU A 83 -4.57 -7.81 -3.86
C LEU A 83 -5.90 -7.68 -4.61
N ARG A 84 -6.73 -8.73 -4.60
CA ARG A 84 -8.04 -8.74 -5.26
C ARG A 84 -9.15 -9.13 -4.31
N ILE A 85 -10.39 -8.73 -4.65
CA ILE A 85 -11.60 -9.01 -3.88
C ILE A 85 -12.83 -9.23 -4.79
N ASP A 86 -12.61 -9.57 -6.03
CA ASP A 86 -13.65 -9.69 -7.05
C ASP A 86 -14.40 -11.02 -7.02
N ARG A 87 -13.98 -11.99 -6.21
CA ARG A 87 -14.59 -13.32 -6.08
C ARG A 87 -14.63 -13.78 -4.63
N ASP A 88 -15.55 -14.70 -4.31
CA ASP A 88 -15.77 -15.18 -2.95
C ASP A 88 -14.63 -16.06 -2.42
N ASP A 89 -13.89 -16.73 -3.31
CA ASP A 89 -12.71 -17.54 -2.95
C ASP A 89 -11.54 -16.70 -2.36
N PHE A 90 -11.60 -15.38 -2.43
CA PHE A 90 -10.66 -14.49 -1.74
C PHE A 90 -11.03 -14.26 -0.27
N ILE A 91 -12.30 -14.47 0.15
CA ILE A 91 -12.80 -14.19 1.51
C ILE A 91 -11.96 -14.87 2.60
N PRO A 92 -11.61 -16.17 2.52
CA PRO A 92 -10.84 -16.81 3.60
C PRO A 92 -9.45 -16.20 3.81
N GLY A 93 -8.78 -15.80 2.74
CA GLY A 93 -7.48 -15.10 2.83
C GLY A 93 -7.61 -13.70 3.43
N LEU A 94 -8.62 -12.96 2.99
CA LEU A 94 -8.95 -11.62 3.48
C LEU A 94 -9.38 -11.65 4.95
N ASN A 95 -10.13 -12.67 5.37
CA ASN A 95 -10.49 -12.86 6.78
C ASN A 95 -9.24 -13.02 7.65
N ARG A 96 -8.30 -13.90 7.28
CA ARG A 96 -7.02 -14.04 8.00
C ARG A 96 -6.25 -12.73 8.08
N LEU A 97 -6.31 -11.90 7.03
CA LEU A 97 -5.66 -10.58 7.00
C LEU A 97 -6.31 -9.62 7.99
N ALA A 98 -7.65 -9.53 8.00
CA ALA A 98 -8.42 -8.69 8.93
C ALA A 98 -8.17 -9.11 10.38
N GLU A 99 -8.35 -10.40 10.69
CA GLU A 99 -8.10 -10.94 12.04
C GLU A 99 -6.67 -10.67 12.53
N THR A 100 -5.68 -10.80 11.65
CA THR A 100 -4.28 -10.53 12.01
C THR A 100 -4.08 -9.09 12.47
N ILE A 101 -4.73 -8.13 11.81
CA ILE A 101 -4.67 -6.71 12.20
C ILE A 101 -5.41 -6.47 13.51
N GLN A 102 -6.62 -7.05 13.65
CA GLN A 102 -7.48 -6.88 14.81
C GLN A 102 -6.90 -7.51 16.08
N LYS A 103 -6.25 -8.67 15.99
CA LYS A 103 -5.56 -9.33 17.10
C LYS A 103 -4.47 -8.46 17.73
N GLU A 104 -3.87 -7.54 16.96
CA GLU A 104 -2.90 -6.56 17.47
C GLU A 104 -3.58 -5.25 17.96
N GLY A 105 -4.90 -5.25 18.07
CA GLY A 105 -5.69 -4.13 18.60
C GLY A 105 -5.74 -2.91 17.68
N ALA A 106 -5.66 -3.08 16.38
CA ALA A 106 -5.87 -2.05 15.37
C ALA A 106 -7.17 -2.31 14.60
N VAL A 107 -7.85 -1.23 14.19
CA VAL A 107 -8.98 -1.31 13.26
C VAL A 107 -8.48 -1.76 11.89
N ALA A 108 -9.10 -2.79 11.33
CA ALA A 108 -8.79 -3.33 10.01
C ALA A 108 -9.66 -2.65 8.94
N CYS A 109 -9.02 -1.85 8.07
CA CYS A 109 -9.67 -1.17 6.94
C CYS A 109 -9.17 -1.73 5.61
N LEU A 110 -10.06 -2.12 4.70
CA LEU A 110 -9.69 -2.56 3.36
C LEU A 110 -9.87 -1.43 2.35
N GLN A 111 -8.82 -1.05 1.63
CA GLN A 111 -8.95 -0.06 0.56
C GLN A 111 -9.43 -0.72 -0.74
N LEU A 112 -10.60 -0.32 -1.24
CA LEU A 112 -11.18 -0.78 -2.50
C LEU A 112 -10.74 0.11 -3.66
N ASN A 113 -10.29 -0.48 -4.75
CA ASN A 113 -9.73 0.23 -5.89
C ASN A 113 -10.11 -0.38 -7.24
N HIS A 114 -10.16 0.49 -8.25
CA HIS A 114 -10.09 0.13 -9.66
C HIS A 114 -9.09 1.08 -10.34
N ALA A 115 -8.03 0.53 -10.92
CA ALA A 115 -6.93 1.35 -11.44
C ALA A 115 -7.31 2.20 -12.68
N GLY A 116 -8.47 1.90 -13.31
CA GLY A 116 -8.92 2.63 -14.48
C GLY A 116 -7.92 2.54 -15.62
N ARG A 117 -7.51 3.67 -16.19
CA ARG A 117 -6.53 3.72 -17.29
C ARG A 117 -5.13 3.19 -16.92
N PHE A 118 -4.82 3.08 -15.63
CA PHE A 118 -3.55 2.52 -15.14
C PHE A 118 -3.62 1.03 -14.83
N ALA A 119 -4.77 0.38 -15.12
CA ALA A 119 -4.90 -1.05 -14.94
C ALA A 119 -3.96 -1.82 -15.89
N LYS A 120 -3.35 -2.87 -15.38
CA LYS A 120 -2.54 -3.83 -16.15
C LYS A 120 -3.44 -4.82 -16.90
N HIS A 121 -4.26 -4.28 -17.80
CA HIS A 121 -5.22 -5.03 -18.59
C HIS A 121 -5.17 -4.58 -20.06
N HIS A 122 -5.48 -5.47 -21.00
CA HIS A 122 -5.46 -5.14 -22.43
C HIS A 122 -6.54 -4.12 -22.83
N ARG A 123 -7.59 -3.97 -22.02
CA ARG A 123 -8.67 -2.97 -22.19
C ARG A 123 -8.90 -2.21 -20.90
N PRO A 124 -8.02 -1.26 -20.52
CA PRO A 124 -8.22 -0.43 -19.34
C PRO A 124 -9.46 0.43 -19.51
N LEU A 125 -10.20 0.62 -18.41
CA LEU A 125 -11.42 1.42 -18.41
C LEU A 125 -11.12 2.89 -18.14
N LEU A 126 -11.75 3.78 -18.90
CA LEU A 126 -11.57 5.24 -18.81
C LEU A 126 -12.92 5.96 -18.82
N PRO A 127 -13.08 7.09 -18.12
CA PRO A 127 -14.29 7.92 -18.23
C PRO A 127 -14.52 8.46 -19.64
N SER A 128 -13.46 8.89 -20.30
CA SER A 128 -13.46 9.46 -21.65
C SER A 128 -12.24 9.03 -22.44
N PRO A 129 -12.30 9.03 -23.79
CA PRO A 129 -11.12 8.83 -24.62
C PRO A 129 -10.01 9.82 -24.31
N LEU A 130 -8.77 9.42 -24.53
CA LEU A 130 -7.63 10.33 -24.46
C LEU A 130 -7.73 11.38 -25.58
N ASN A 131 -7.63 12.65 -25.24
CA ASN A 131 -7.57 13.71 -26.24
C ASN A 131 -6.12 14.16 -26.53
N THR A 132 -5.94 15.00 -27.56
CA THR A 132 -4.62 15.45 -27.99
C THR A 132 -3.86 16.24 -26.91
N SER A 133 -4.52 17.13 -26.17
CA SER A 133 -3.88 17.90 -25.09
C SER A 133 -3.45 16.98 -23.92
N ASN A 134 -4.26 15.98 -23.57
CA ASN A 134 -3.87 14.98 -22.59
C ASN A 134 -2.71 14.11 -23.08
N PHE A 135 -2.69 13.80 -24.38
CA PHE A 135 -1.61 13.04 -24.99
C PHE A 135 -0.28 13.76 -24.89
N THR A 136 -0.25 15.06 -25.27
CA THR A 136 0.96 15.89 -25.18
C THR A 136 1.49 15.97 -23.75
N PHE A 137 0.60 16.21 -22.78
CA PHE A 137 1.00 16.23 -21.37
C PHE A 137 1.51 14.87 -20.90
N ASN A 138 0.83 13.76 -21.27
CA ASN A 138 1.26 12.42 -20.89
C ASN A 138 2.62 12.04 -21.49
N ILE A 139 2.98 12.53 -22.70
CA ILE A 139 4.32 12.31 -23.28
C ILE A 139 5.39 13.07 -22.48
N ALA A 140 5.13 14.33 -22.12
CA ALA A 140 6.06 15.10 -21.29
C ALA A 140 6.28 14.42 -19.92
N SER A 141 5.19 14.03 -19.27
CA SER A 141 5.24 13.27 -18.00
C SER A 141 5.93 11.93 -18.16
N LEU A 142 5.77 11.26 -19.31
CA LEU A 142 6.47 10.02 -19.62
C LEU A 142 7.98 10.22 -19.68
N LYS A 143 8.46 11.29 -20.31
CA LYS A 143 9.89 11.60 -20.37
C LYS A 143 10.47 11.77 -18.95
N GLU A 144 9.81 12.55 -18.09
CA GLU A 144 10.22 12.72 -16.69
C GLU A 144 10.15 11.39 -15.92
N TYR A 145 9.07 10.64 -16.10
CA TYR A 145 8.90 9.30 -15.54
C TYR A 145 10.03 8.35 -15.96
N MET A 146 10.39 8.32 -17.25
CA MET A 146 11.45 7.46 -17.77
C MET A 146 12.81 7.81 -17.18
N HIS A 147 13.11 9.11 -16.93
CA HIS A 147 14.35 9.54 -16.29
C HIS A 147 14.46 9.11 -14.81
N PHE A 148 13.33 8.82 -14.17
CA PHE A 148 13.30 8.33 -12.80
C PHE A 148 13.85 6.89 -12.67
N PHE A 149 13.86 6.11 -13.77
CA PHE A 149 14.29 4.71 -13.78
C PHE A 149 15.66 4.50 -14.43
N PRO A 150 16.37 3.40 -14.08
CA PRO A 150 17.60 2.99 -14.75
C PRO A 150 17.39 2.80 -16.25
N PHE A 151 18.44 3.06 -17.03
CA PHE A 151 18.38 3.05 -18.50
C PHE A 151 17.89 1.69 -19.04
N GLU A 152 18.33 0.59 -18.47
CA GLU A 152 18.03 -0.79 -18.88
C GLU A 152 16.52 -1.11 -18.78
N LYS A 153 15.80 -0.45 -17.90
CA LYS A 153 14.36 -0.63 -17.69
C LYS A 153 13.49 0.26 -18.57
N ARG A 154 14.07 1.30 -19.18
CA ARG A 154 13.31 2.32 -19.93
C ARG A 154 12.63 1.75 -21.16
N PHE A 155 13.26 0.80 -21.86
CA PHE A 155 12.70 0.19 -23.04
C PHE A 155 11.40 -0.57 -22.72
N ASP A 156 11.41 -1.44 -21.71
CA ASP A 156 10.24 -2.21 -21.31
C ASP A 156 9.11 -1.31 -20.80
N LEU A 157 9.45 -0.28 -20.02
CA LEU A 157 8.48 0.70 -19.53
C LEU A 157 7.85 1.50 -20.68
N THR A 158 8.65 1.88 -21.69
CA THR A 158 8.15 2.57 -22.88
C THR A 158 7.23 1.67 -23.71
N ARG A 159 7.62 0.43 -23.95
CA ARG A 159 6.80 -0.54 -24.67
C ARG A 159 5.46 -0.76 -23.97
N ASN A 160 5.48 -0.94 -22.66
CA ASN A 160 4.27 -1.10 -21.85
C ASN A 160 3.37 0.15 -21.92
N PHE A 161 3.94 1.34 -21.86
CA PHE A 161 3.19 2.58 -22.02
C PHE A 161 2.54 2.70 -23.40
N LEU A 162 3.28 2.44 -24.46
CA LEU A 162 2.76 2.51 -25.83
C LEU A 162 1.63 1.50 -26.08
N SER A 163 1.73 0.30 -25.53
CA SER A 163 0.64 -0.70 -25.61
C SER A 163 -0.63 -0.21 -24.92
N GLN A 164 -0.52 0.49 -23.81
CA GLN A 164 -1.67 1.07 -23.10
C GLN A 164 -2.28 2.25 -23.84
N VAL A 165 -1.46 3.13 -24.45
CA VAL A 165 -1.95 4.31 -25.20
C VAL A 165 -2.94 3.90 -26.31
N HIS A 166 -2.69 2.79 -26.99
CA HIS A 166 -3.61 2.30 -28.01
C HIS A 166 -4.99 1.95 -27.43
N ALA A 167 -5.04 1.42 -26.21
CA ALA A 167 -6.28 1.06 -25.53
C ALA A 167 -7.06 2.28 -24.98
N TRP A 168 -6.43 3.47 -24.87
CA TRP A 168 -7.06 4.69 -24.32
C TRP A 168 -7.94 5.45 -25.31
N ARG A 169 -8.40 4.78 -26.37
CA ARG A 169 -9.18 5.44 -27.43
C ARG A 169 -10.68 5.45 -27.18
N ARG A 170 -11.16 4.68 -26.19
CA ARG A 170 -12.60 4.55 -25.91
C ARG A 170 -12.89 4.81 -24.43
N GLY A 171 -13.88 5.66 -24.16
CA GLY A 171 -14.45 5.81 -22.82
C GLY A 171 -15.43 4.67 -22.51
N MET A 172 -15.66 4.45 -21.22
CA MET A 172 -16.65 3.48 -20.70
C MET A 172 -18.05 3.81 -21.21
N ASP A 173 -18.78 2.80 -21.67
CA ASP A 173 -20.22 2.90 -21.92
C ASP A 173 -21.03 2.79 -20.62
N ARG A 174 -22.35 2.81 -20.75
CA ARG A 174 -23.25 2.74 -19.58
C ARG A 174 -23.14 1.37 -18.88
N THR A 175 -23.14 0.28 -19.66
CA THR A 175 -23.08 -1.09 -19.13
C THR A 175 -21.80 -1.31 -18.33
N GLU A 176 -20.65 -0.86 -18.85
CA GLU A 176 -19.37 -0.95 -18.14
C GLU A 176 -19.36 -0.14 -16.84
N ARG A 177 -19.99 1.05 -16.84
CA ARG A 177 -20.11 1.86 -15.61
C ARG A 177 -20.99 1.17 -14.58
N ASP A 178 -22.15 0.65 -14.99
CA ASP A 178 -23.10 -0.03 -14.10
C ASP A 178 -22.46 -1.31 -13.54
N ARG A 179 -21.68 -2.07 -14.35
CA ARG A 179 -20.89 -3.22 -13.90
C ARG A 179 -19.89 -2.83 -12.83
N VAL A 180 -19.08 -1.79 -13.07
CA VAL A 180 -18.03 -1.39 -12.10
C VAL A 180 -18.66 -0.86 -10.80
N ILE A 181 -19.81 -0.19 -10.85
CA ILE A 181 -20.55 0.19 -9.64
C ILE A 181 -20.94 -1.07 -8.84
N SER A 182 -21.44 -2.11 -9.52
CA SER A 182 -21.76 -3.40 -8.90
C SER A 182 -20.51 -4.11 -8.36
N ASP A 183 -19.38 -4.06 -9.09
CA ASP A 183 -18.12 -4.66 -8.64
C ASP A 183 -17.65 -4.03 -7.32
N PHE A 184 -17.77 -2.70 -7.15
CA PHE A 184 -17.45 -2.02 -5.89
C PHE A 184 -18.37 -2.43 -4.75
N SER A 185 -19.67 -2.54 -4.98
CA SER A 185 -20.63 -2.95 -3.94
C SER A 185 -20.45 -4.42 -3.54
N ASN A 186 -20.21 -5.32 -4.50
CA ASN A 186 -19.92 -6.72 -4.23
C ASN A 186 -18.59 -6.88 -3.47
N ALA A 187 -17.57 -6.10 -3.83
CA ALA A 187 -16.30 -6.06 -3.11
C ALA A 187 -16.48 -5.58 -1.66
N ALA A 188 -17.33 -4.59 -1.42
CA ALA A 188 -17.62 -4.10 -0.08
C ALA A 188 -18.36 -5.15 0.77
N VAL A 189 -19.29 -5.92 0.18
CA VAL A 189 -19.95 -7.06 0.86
C VAL A 189 -18.90 -8.09 1.27
N ARG A 190 -18.03 -8.51 0.35
CA ARG A 190 -16.96 -9.47 0.66
C ARG A 190 -16.00 -8.96 1.74
N ALA A 191 -15.70 -7.66 1.77
CA ALA A 191 -14.89 -7.07 2.81
C ALA A 191 -15.57 -7.16 4.19
N CYS A 192 -16.88 -6.91 4.26
CA CYS A 192 -17.68 -7.08 5.46
C CYS A 192 -17.74 -8.55 5.89
N GLU A 193 -18.01 -9.47 4.99
CA GLU A 193 -18.00 -10.93 5.23
C GLU A 193 -16.63 -11.46 5.66
N ALA A 194 -15.54 -10.90 5.14
CA ALA A 194 -14.19 -11.18 5.56
C ALA A 194 -13.83 -10.58 6.94
N GLY A 195 -14.75 -9.87 7.59
CA GLY A 195 -14.58 -9.36 8.94
C GLY A 195 -13.76 -8.07 9.04
N PHE A 196 -13.56 -7.31 7.96
CA PHE A 196 -13.00 -5.97 8.07
C PHE A 196 -13.96 -5.04 8.80
N ASP A 197 -13.42 -4.15 9.64
CA ASP A 197 -14.22 -3.20 10.42
C ASP A 197 -14.78 -2.08 9.56
N MET A 198 -14.15 -1.79 8.40
CA MET A 198 -14.53 -0.74 7.47
C MET A 198 -13.85 -0.90 6.10
N VAL A 199 -14.32 -0.14 5.12
CA VAL A 199 -13.67 0.00 3.80
C VAL A 199 -13.29 1.44 3.51
N GLU A 200 -12.24 1.64 2.70
CA GLU A 200 -11.86 2.95 2.16
C GLU A 200 -11.97 2.92 0.62
N LEU A 201 -12.66 3.89 0.02
CA LEU A 201 -12.71 4.04 -1.42
C LEU A 201 -11.51 4.85 -1.94
N HIS A 202 -10.81 4.32 -2.92
CA HIS A 202 -9.61 4.96 -3.45
C HIS A 202 -9.92 5.98 -4.56
N GLY A 203 -10.24 7.22 -4.17
CA GLY A 203 -10.50 8.35 -5.06
C GLY A 203 -9.29 9.27 -5.28
N ALA A 204 -8.06 8.72 -5.29
CA ALA A 204 -6.83 9.49 -5.43
C ALA A 204 -5.85 8.85 -6.44
N ASN A 205 -4.64 9.40 -6.56
CA ASN A 205 -3.50 8.92 -7.36
C ASN A 205 -3.77 8.77 -8.87
N GLY A 206 -4.93 9.25 -9.35
CA GLY A 206 -5.34 9.13 -10.74
C GLY A 206 -5.98 7.79 -11.09
N TYR A 207 -6.49 7.03 -10.11
CA TYR A 207 -7.28 5.82 -10.32
C TYR A 207 -8.73 6.13 -10.74
N LEU A 208 -9.56 5.13 -10.98
CA LEU A 208 -10.82 5.30 -11.71
C LEU A 208 -11.76 6.34 -11.07
N LEU A 209 -11.99 6.30 -9.75
CA LEU A 209 -12.84 7.28 -9.06
C LEU A 209 -12.29 8.71 -9.19
N CYS A 210 -10.96 8.88 -9.09
CA CYS A 210 -10.26 10.13 -9.35
C CYS A 210 -10.40 10.54 -10.82
N GLN A 211 -10.26 9.61 -11.78
CA GLN A 211 -10.40 9.87 -13.21
C GLN A 211 -11.79 10.38 -13.57
N PHE A 212 -12.84 9.86 -12.92
CA PHE A 212 -14.20 10.36 -13.14
C PHE A 212 -14.40 11.78 -12.60
N LEU A 213 -13.80 12.09 -11.46
CA LEU A 213 -13.89 13.43 -10.84
C LEU A 213 -13.10 14.48 -11.62
N SER A 214 -11.97 14.11 -12.25
CA SER A 214 -11.04 15.00 -12.91
C SER A 214 -11.52 15.46 -14.29
N SER A 215 -11.55 16.78 -14.53
CA SER A 215 -11.80 17.34 -15.86
C SER A 215 -10.67 17.07 -16.85
N PHE A 216 -9.46 16.75 -16.37
CA PHE A 216 -8.34 16.32 -17.20
C PHE A 216 -8.60 14.97 -17.88
N THR A 217 -9.30 14.03 -17.22
CA THR A 217 -9.55 12.67 -17.72
C THR A 217 -11.00 12.40 -18.10
N ASN A 218 -11.97 13.17 -17.62
CA ASN A 218 -13.40 13.01 -17.88
C ASN A 218 -13.95 14.24 -18.61
N ARG A 219 -13.68 14.31 -19.89
CA ARG A 219 -14.07 15.44 -20.77
C ARG A 219 -15.28 15.10 -21.60
N ARG A 220 -16.46 15.48 -21.13
CA ARG A 220 -17.69 15.44 -21.92
C ARG A 220 -18.23 16.86 -22.00
N ALA A 221 -18.59 17.31 -23.21
CA ALA A 221 -19.08 18.66 -23.44
C ALA A 221 -20.35 18.97 -22.62
N ALA A 222 -20.25 19.89 -21.68
CA ALA A 222 -21.33 20.46 -20.89
C ALA A 222 -20.88 21.80 -20.31
N GLY A 223 -21.81 22.65 -19.86
CA GLY A 223 -21.49 23.85 -19.08
C GLY A 223 -20.81 23.52 -17.74
N PRO A 224 -20.14 24.50 -17.10
CA PRO A 224 -19.32 24.25 -15.92
C PRO A 224 -20.03 23.55 -14.74
N GLU A 225 -21.27 23.92 -14.43
CA GLU A 225 -22.04 23.29 -13.35
C GLU A 225 -22.52 21.88 -13.70
N ASP A 226 -23.02 21.69 -14.91
CA ASP A 226 -23.41 20.37 -15.40
C ASP A 226 -22.21 19.45 -15.54
N ASP A 227 -21.02 20.01 -15.84
CA ASP A 227 -19.76 19.27 -15.92
C ASP A 227 -19.35 18.72 -14.54
N PHE A 228 -19.35 19.54 -13.49
CA PHE A 228 -19.02 19.07 -12.14
C PHE A 228 -20.03 18.02 -11.63
N ARG A 229 -21.33 18.26 -11.79
CA ARG A 229 -22.37 17.30 -11.43
C ARG A 229 -22.17 15.95 -12.12
N ARG A 230 -21.87 15.96 -13.41
CA ARG A 230 -21.63 14.76 -14.20
C ARG A 230 -20.36 14.01 -13.76
N ARG A 231 -19.28 14.75 -13.46
CA ARG A 231 -18.01 14.15 -13.00
C ARG A 231 -18.14 13.51 -11.62
N THR A 232 -18.97 14.07 -10.75
CA THR A 232 -19.22 13.55 -9.40
C THR A 232 -20.24 12.40 -9.38
N ALA A 233 -21.06 12.24 -10.42
CA ALA A 233 -22.14 11.27 -10.45
C ALA A 233 -21.68 9.82 -10.26
N PHE A 234 -20.55 9.41 -10.91
CA PHE A 234 -20.06 8.04 -10.82
C PHE A 234 -19.48 7.70 -9.43
N PRO A 235 -18.56 8.48 -8.83
CA PRO A 235 -18.11 8.20 -7.47
C PRO A 235 -19.23 8.19 -6.44
N LEU A 236 -20.22 9.09 -6.56
CA LEU A 236 -21.38 9.10 -5.67
C LEU A 236 -22.28 7.87 -5.88
N ALA A 237 -22.47 7.42 -7.13
CA ALA A 237 -23.23 6.20 -7.41
C ALA A 237 -22.55 4.96 -6.78
N VAL A 238 -21.23 4.87 -6.80
CA VAL A 238 -20.47 3.82 -6.11
C VAL A 238 -20.74 3.85 -4.60
N ILE A 239 -20.65 5.02 -3.96
CA ILE A 239 -20.91 5.16 -2.52
C ILE A 239 -22.33 4.73 -2.18
N ARG A 240 -23.32 5.21 -2.95
CA ARG A 240 -24.74 4.89 -2.74
C ARG A 240 -25.03 3.41 -2.94
N SER A 241 -24.45 2.79 -3.97
CA SER A 241 -24.59 1.35 -4.21
C SER A 241 -24.03 0.52 -3.04
N ILE A 242 -22.87 0.88 -2.50
CA ILE A 242 -22.30 0.22 -1.32
C ILE A 242 -23.22 0.40 -0.08
N ARG A 243 -23.77 1.60 0.12
CA ARG A 243 -24.71 1.89 1.24
C ARG A 243 -25.99 1.07 1.18
N GLN A 244 -26.44 0.68 -0.03
CA GLN A 244 -27.64 -0.14 -0.19
C GLN A 244 -27.45 -1.60 0.24
N VAL A 245 -26.22 -2.12 0.20
CA VAL A 245 -25.93 -3.54 0.43
C VAL A 245 -25.22 -3.81 1.78
N LEU A 246 -24.60 -2.80 2.39
CA LEU A 246 -23.95 -2.94 3.69
C LEU A 246 -24.84 -2.57 4.86
N PRO A 247 -24.55 -3.07 6.08
CA PRO A 247 -25.20 -2.57 7.29
C PRO A 247 -25.10 -1.05 7.40
N LYS A 248 -26.16 -0.41 7.86
CA LYS A 248 -26.28 1.06 7.92
C LYS A 248 -25.12 1.74 8.64
N GLU A 249 -24.63 1.11 9.70
CA GLU A 249 -23.55 1.64 10.55
C GLU A 249 -22.13 1.23 10.07
N PHE A 250 -22.03 0.43 8.99
CA PHE A 250 -20.72 0.01 8.49
C PHE A 250 -19.98 1.22 7.90
N PRO A 251 -18.77 1.58 8.43
CA PRO A 251 -18.12 2.81 8.04
C PRO A 251 -17.47 2.70 6.65
N ILE A 252 -17.61 3.76 5.86
CA ILE A 252 -16.95 3.91 4.56
C ILE A 252 -16.06 5.14 4.63
N GLY A 253 -14.74 4.97 4.51
CA GLY A 253 -13.78 6.04 4.31
C GLY A 253 -13.61 6.41 2.83
N TYR A 254 -13.07 7.57 2.56
CA TYR A 254 -12.75 8.00 1.19
C TYR A 254 -11.36 8.64 1.14
N ARG A 255 -10.49 8.09 0.29
CA ARG A 255 -9.21 8.73 -0.01
C ARG A 255 -9.39 9.71 -1.15
N LEU A 256 -9.34 11.01 -0.82
CA LEU A 256 -9.61 12.11 -1.74
C LEU A 256 -8.32 12.78 -2.21
N ILE A 257 -8.21 13.00 -3.51
CA ILE A 257 -7.18 13.86 -4.07
C ILE A 257 -7.61 15.32 -3.91
N LEU A 258 -6.74 16.14 -3.29
CA LEU A 258 -6.99 17.58 -3.12
C LEU A 258 -6.46 18.41 -4.27
N ASN A 259 -5.42 17.91 -4.96
CA ASN A 259 -4.85 18.54 -6.14
C ASN A 259 -4.12 17.51 -7.00
N GLU A 260 -4.41 17.44 -8.27
CA GLU A 260 -3.73 16.55 -9.20
C GLU A 260 -2.37 17.07 -9.65
N TRP A 261 -2.13 18.37 -9.55
CA TRP A 261 -0.96 19.08 -10.09
C TRP A 261 -0.73 18.82 -11.59
N VAL A 262 -1.83 18.73 -12.33
CA VAL A 262 -1.84 18.68 -13.79
C VAL A 262 -2.70 19.82 -14.33
N PRO A 263 -2.37 20.40 -15.49
CA PRO A 263 -3.17 21.47 -16.09
C PRO A 263 -4.61 21.01 -16.36
N GLY A 264 -5.59 21.76 -15.86
CA GLY A 264 -7.00 21.41 -16.00
C GLY A 264 -7.43 20.14 -15.24
N GLY A 265 -6.64 19.68 -14.27
CA GLY A 265 -7.03 18.62 -13.33
C GLY A 265 -7.78 19.15 -12.13
N ILE A 266 -8.11 18.28 -11.19
CA ILE A 266 -8.71 18.66 -9.91
C ILE A 266 -7.81 19.61 -9.17
N ASP A 267 -8.35 20.75 -8.77
CA ASP A 267 -7.75 21.69 -7.85
C ASP A 267 -8.40 21.63 -6.46
N LEU A 268 -7.88 22.42 -5.52
CA LEU A 268 -8.40 22.44 -4.15
C LEU A 268 -9.87 22.87 -4.10
N VAL A 269 -10.29 23.84 -4.94
CA VAL A 269 -11.68 24.35 -4.93
C VAL A 269 -12.65 23.26 -5.31
N GLU A 270 -12.39 22.53 -6.40
CA GLU A 270 -13.22 21.40 -6.83
C GLU A 270 -13.19 20.25 -5.80
N ALA A 271 -12.02 19.96 -5.22
CA ALA A 271 -11.88 18.94 -4.20
C ALA A 271 -12.72 19.26 -2.94
N LEU A 272 -12.73 20.51 -2.49
CA LEU A 272 -13.57 20.95 -1.36
C LEU A 272 -15.07 20.90 -1.68
N ARG A 273 -15.47 21.23 -2.91
CA ARG A 273 -16.86 21.04 -3.36
C ARG A 273 -17.27 19.56 -3.29
N PHE A 274 -16.40 18.67 -3.75
CA PHE A 274 -16.67 17.23 -3.70
C PHE A 274 -16.64 16.68 -2.26
N ALA A 275 -15.76 17.19 -1.41
CA ALA A 275 -15.72 16.81 0.01
C ALA A 275 -17.05 17.07 0.73
N ARG A 276 -17.76 18.17 0.41
CA ARG A 276 -19.11 18.44 0.96
C ARG A 276 -20.14 17.43 0.47
N LEU A 277 -20.01 16.94 -0.78
CA LEU A 277 -20.88 15.86 -1.27
C LEU A 277 -20.58 14.53 -0.56
N LEU A 278 -19.29 14.24 -0.28
CA LEU A 278 -18.89 13.06 0.50
C LEU A 278 -19.45 13.12 1.93
N GLU A 279 -19.43 14.29 2.58
CA GLU A 279 -20.05 14.52 3.88
C GLU A 279 -21.56 14.28 3.85
N ALA A 280 -22.26 14.77 2.83
CA ALA A 280 -23.70 14.52 2.63
C ALA A 280 -24.01 13.02 2.45
N GLU A 281 -23.10 12.24 1.85
CA GLU A 281 -23.18 10.78 1.76
C GLU A 281 -22.71 10.06 3.05
N ARG A 282 -22.46 10.80 4.14
CA ARG A 282 -22.05 10.28 5.46
C ARG A 282 -20.77 9.44 5.42
N ILE A 283 -19.75 9.88 4.66
CA ILE A 283 -18.44 9.26 4.67
C ILE A 283 -17.83 9.39 6.07
N ALA A 284 -17.29 8.30 6.61
CA ALA A 284 -16.79 8.21 7.97
C ALA A 284 -15.49 9.03 8.19
N TYR A 285 -14.66 9.14 7.18
CA TYR A 285 -13.48 10.02 7.15
C TYR A 285 -13.04 10.35 5.72
N ILE A 286 -12.32 11.46 5.56
CA ILE A 286 -11.66 11.83 4.31
C ILE A 286 -10.14 11.80 4.51
N SER A 287 -9.47 10.87 3.79
CA SER A 287 -8.00 10.73 3.79
C SER A 287 -7.41 11.56 2.65
N ALA A 288 -6.68 12.62 2.97
CA ALA A 288 -6.15 13.56 1.99
C ALA A 288 -4.94 13.02 1.23
N SER A 289 -4.91 13.25 -0.09
CA SER A 289 -3.81 12.92 -0.99
C SER A 289 -3.63 14.01 -2.04
N CYS A 290 -2.47 14.07 -2.70
CA CYS A 290 -2.21 14.94 -3.85
C CYS A 290 -1.31 14.24 -4.85
N GLY A 291 -1.38 14.71 -6.11
CA GLY A 291 -0.59 14.21 -7.22
C GLY A 291 -1.11 12.89 -7.78
N THR A 292 -0.88 12.70 -9.06
CA THR A 292 -1.20 11.49 -9.81
C THR A 292 0.05 10.94 -10.47
N TYR A 293 -0.01 9.76 -11.04
CA TYR A 293 1.11 9.21 -11.84
C TYR A 293 1.55 10.12 -13.01
N ASN A 294 0.72 11.07 -13.42
CA ASN A 294 1.08 12.07 -14.43
C ASN A 294 1.93 13.23 -13.87
N SER A 295 1.88 13.49 -12.58
CA SER A 295 2.52 14.68 -11.98
C SER A 295 3.64 14.36 -10.98
N ILE A 296 3.53 13.24 -10.22
CA ILE A 296 4.44 12.95 -9.09
C ILE A 296 5.90 12.71 -9.47
N PHE A 297 6.18 12.42 -10.74
CA PHE A 297 7.55 12.24 -11.25
C PHE A 297 8.18 13.52 -11.77
N SER A 298 7.41 14.61 -11.90
CA SER A 298 7.91 15.93 -12.26
C SER A 298 8.84 16.46 -11.16
N GLU A 299 9.97 17.04 -11.56
CA GLU A 299 10.97 17.60 -10.65
C GLU A 299 10.35 18.66 -9.72
N THR A 300 9.49 19.52 -10.25
CA THR A 300 8.79 20.55 -9.50
C THR A 300 7.90 19.96 -8.41
N VAL A 301 7.11 18.92 -8.76
CA VAL A 301 6.23 18.23 -7.82
C VAL A 301 7.04 17.44 -6.80
N MET A 302 8.11 16.77 -7.20
CA MET A 302 9.01 16.06 -6.29
C MET A 302 9.65 17.01 -5.26
N LYS A 303 10.06 18.22 -5.67
CA LYS A 303 10.56 19.28 -4.76
C LYS A 303 9.47 19.72 -3.76
N LYS A 304 8.22 19.90 -4.22
CA LYS A 304 7.08 20.21 -3.36
C LYS A 304 6.83 19.09 -2.35
N MET A 305 6.77 17.84 -2.80
CA MET A 305 6.56 16.65 -1.97
C MET A 305 7.74 16.33 -1.03
N ALA A 306 8.90 16.94 -1.24
CA ALA A 306 10.06 16.82 -0.37
C ALA A 306 9.96 17.67 0.92
N ARG A 307 8.99 18.60 1.01
CA ARG A 307 8.77 19.41 2.22
C ARG A 307 8.01 18.60 3.28
N PRO A 308 8.37 18.67 4.56
CA PRO A 308 7.59 18.05 5.61
C PRO A 308 6.15 18.58 5.65
N ALA A 309 5.19 17.71 5.87
CA ALA A 309 3.75 18.04 5.96
C ALA A 309 3.25 18.92 4.80
N TYR A 310 3.69 18.63 3.57
CA TYR A 310 3.42 19.48 2.38
C TYR A 310 1.92 19.64 2.04
N LEU A 311 1.03 18.88 2.66
CA LEU A 311 -0.43 18.99 2.52
C LEU A 311 -1.08 19.83 3.63
N ARG A 312 -0.30 20.44 4.53
CA ARG A 312 -0.82 21.14 5.70
C ARG A 312 -1.90 22.18 5.34
N GLU A 313 -1.62 23.04 4.38
CA GLU A 313 -2.53 24.13 3.99
C GLU A 313 -3.81 23.60 3.34
N ASP A 314 -3.65 22.65 2.42
CA ASP A 314 -4.78 22.02 1.70
C ASP A 314 -5.69 21.26 2.68
N VAL A 315 -5.11 20.54 3.65
CA VAL A 315 -5.89 19.80 4.66
C VAL A 315 -6.53 20.72 5.69
N ALA A 316 -5.88 21.81 6.07
CA ALA A 316 -6.50 22.84 6.91
C ALA A 316 -7.73 23.46 6.24
N ALA A 317 -7.66 23.71 4.93
CA ALA A 317 -8.81 24.15 4.14
C ALA A 317 -9.92 23.09 4.08
N LEU A 318 -9.55 21.82 3.87
CA LEU A 318 -10.49 20.69 3.91
C LEU A 318 -11.19 20.60 5.27
N LYS A 319 -10.43 20.64 6.37
CA LYS A 319 -10.96 20.58 7.75
C LYS A 319 -11.94 21.71 8.05
N LYS A 320 -11.73 22.90 7.47
CA LYS A 320 -12.67 24.04 7.60
C LYS A 320 -13.93 23.87 6.74
N ALA A 321 -13.83 23.12 5.65
CA ALA A 321 -14.92 22.98 4.68
C ALA A 321 -15.96 21.91 5.06
N VAL A 322 -15.58 20.92 5.89
CA VAL A 322 -16.39 19.78 6.30
C VAL A 322 -16.24 19.45 7.79
N GLY A 323 -17.29 18.91 8.41
CA GLY A 323 -17.27 18.34 9.75
C GLY A 323 -16.78 16.88 9.79
N THR A 324 -16.73 16.20 8.63
CA THR A 324 -16.21 14.84 8.51
C THR A 324 -14.77 14.75 8.99
N PRO A 325 -14.40 13.74 9.81
CA PRO A 325 -13.03 13.50 10.22
C PRO A 325 -12.03 13.49 9.07
N THR A 326 -10.88 14.14 9.25
CA THR A 326 -9.84 14.24 8.23
C THR A 326 -8.57 13.50 8.63
N ILE A 327 -7.90 12.88 7.65
CA ILE A 327 -6.58 12.26 7.82
C ILE A 327 -5.59 12.99 6.93
N ILE A 328 -4.59 13.65 7.53
CA ILE A 328 -3.47 14.24 6.78
C ILE A 328 -2.42 13.19 6.44
N SER A 329 -1.85 13.30 5.25
CA SER A 329 -0.64 12.59 4.84
C SER A 329 0.41 13.58 4.34
N GLY A 330 1.50 13.11 3.75
CA GLY A 330 2.44 13.99 3.07
C GLY A 330 3.71 14.30 3.86
N ARG A 331 4.61 13.31 3.96
CA ARG A 331 5.95 13.44 4.56
C ARG A 331 5.93 13.92 6.03
N ILE A 332 5.09 13.30 6.84
CA ILE A 332 5.09 13.51 8.28
C ILE A 332 6.17 12.60 8.87
N ILE A 333 7.36 13.16 9.08
CA ILE A 333 8.58 12.40 9.38
C ILE A 333 8.90 12.31 10.88
N THR A 334 8.40 13.24 11.70
CA THR A 334 8.66 13.26 13.13
C THR A 334 7.37 13.28 13.96
N PRO A 335 7.40 12.75 15.19
CA PRO A 335 6.26 12.85 16.13
C PRO A 335 5.85 14.28 16.45
N SER A 336 6.80 15.19 16.56
CA SER A 336 6.55 16.62 16.82
C SER A 336 5.72 17.25 15.71
N ILE A 337 6.05 17.00 14.43
CA ILE A 337 5.24 17.47 13.29
C ILE A 337 3.83 16.88 13.37
N ALA A 338 3.70 15.58 13.64
CA ALA A 338 2.42 14.89 13.73
C ALA A 338 1.53 15.48 14.84
N ASP A 339 2.09 15.67 16.03
CA ASP A 339 1.37 16.20 17.19
C ASP A 339 0.94 17.66 16.98
N LYS A 340 1.83 18.48 16.43
CA LYS A 340 1.56 19.89 16.11
C LYS A 340 0.40 20.04 15.14
N LEU A 341 0.29 19.20 14.11
CA LEU A 341 -0.83 19.22 13.16
C LEU A 341 -2.18 18.96 13.82
N ILE A 342 -2.22 18.10 14.85
CA ILE A 342 -3.43 17.83 15.64
C ILE A 342 -3.71 18.98 16.61
N GLN A 343 -2.71 19.46 17.35
CA GLN A 343 -2.86 20.55 18.31
C GLN A 343 -3.37 21.84 17.66
N GLU A 344 -2.91 22.15 16.46
CA GLU A 344 -3.32 23.32 15.69
C GLU A 344 -4.66 23.12 14.96
N GLY A 345 -5.30 21.96 15.10
CA GLY A 345 -6.60 21.68 14.46
C GLY A 345 -6.53 21.58 12.94
N VAL A 346 -5.35 21.33 12.37
CA VAL A 346 -5.16 21.13 10.93
C VAL A 346 -5.88 19.86 10.45
N THR A 347 -5.90 18.84 11.30
CA THR A 347 -6.47 17.52 11.00
C THR A 347 -6.92 16.82 12.27
N ASP A 348 -7.76 15.78 12.14
CA ASP A 348 -8.16 14.93 13.27
C ASP A 348 -7.20 13.76 13.47
N LEU A 349 -6.64 13.23 12.40
CA LEU A 349 -5.82 12.03 12.37
C LEU A 349 -4.59 12.22 11.47
N VAL A 350 -3.51 11.50 11.78
CA VAL A 350 -2.25 11.52 11.04
C VAL A 350 -2.04 10.19 10.34
N GLY A 351 -1.87 10.24 9.03
CA GLY A 351 -1.61 9.09 8.20
C GLY A 351 -0.12 8.90 7.88
N LEU A 352 0.43 7.77 8.27
CA LEU A 352 1.83 7.40 8.06
C LEU A 352 1.93 6.25 7.04
N GLY A 353 2.56 6.49 5.91
CA GLY A 353 2.92 5.45 4.94
C GLY A 353 4.42 5.15 4.98
N ARG A 354 5.21 5.89 4.20
CA ARG A 354 6.69 5.71 4.13
C ARG A 354 7.43 5.90 5.47
N PRO A 355 6.98 6.72 6.43
CA PRO A 355 7.61 6.74 7.76
C PRO A 355 7.55 5.39 8.47
N LEU A 356 6.40 4.69 8.47
CA LEU A 356 6.27 3.35 9.03
C LEU A 356 7.04 2.29 8.22
N LEU A 357 7.16 2.48 6.91
CA LEU A 357 8.01 1.62 6.10
C LEU A 357 9.50 1.78 6.45
N ALA A 358 9.95 2.99 6.77
CA ALA A 358 11.34 3.27 7.15
C ALA A 358 11.67 2.81 8.57
N ASP A 359 10.71 2.92 9.49
CA ASP A 359 10.82 2.50 10.89
C ASP A 359 9.48 1.97 11.40
N LEU A 360 9.36 0.66 11.51
CA LEU A 360 8.15 0.01 12.04
C LEU A 360 7.90 0.32 13.51
N HIS A 361 8.94 0.69 14.27
CA HIS A 361 8.84 1.11 15.67
C HIS A 361 8.60 2.62 15.84
N TRP A 362 8.30 3.35 14.76
CA TRP A 362 8.11 4.80 14.81
C TRP A 362 7.11 5.24 15.89
N ILE A 363 5.97 4.55 16.01
CA ILE A 363 4.89 4.90 16.94
C ILE A 363 5.30 4.57 18.38
N GLU A 364 5.90 3.41 18.60
CA GLU A 364 6.42 2.99 19.89
C GLU A 364 7.50 3.96 20.38
N LYS A 365 8.49 4.24 19.55
CA LYS A 365 9.55 5.22 19.83
C LYS A 365 8.99 6.61 20.11
N ALA A 366 7.99 7.05 19.35
CA ALA A 366 7.31 8.32 19.59
C ALA A 366 6.63 8.36 20.97
N ARG A 367 6.04 7.25 21.42
CA ARG A 367 5.42 7.12 22.74
C ARG A 367 6.45 7.12 23.87
N GLN A 368 7.57 6.44 23.67
CA GLN A 368 8.69 6.34 24.61
C GLN A 368 9.58 7.57 24.62
N LYS A 369 9.35 8.55 23.74
CA LYS A 369 10.19 9.74 23.51
C LYS A 369 11.62 9.37 23.05
N ASP A 370 11.76 8.24 22.36
CA ASP A 370 13.03 7.81 21.81
C ASP A 370 13.38 8.65 20.57
N GLN A 371 14.58 9.23 20.56
CA GLN A 371 15.08 10.05 19.46
C GLN A 371 15.63 9.24 18.28
N ASN A 372 15.76 7.92 18.41
CA ASN A 372 16.37 7.05 17.41
C ASN A 372 15.41 6.62 16.28
N ILE A 373 14.42 7.45 15.93
CA ILE A 373 13.51 7.17 14.81
C ILE A 373 14.26 7.24 13.48
N ARG A 374 14.19 6.15 12.72
CA ARG A 374 14.74 6.07 11.35
C ARG A 374 13.85 6.83 10.36
N ALA A 375 14.11 8.11 10.15
CA ALA A 375 13.32 8.94 9.25
C ALA A 375 13.42 8.46 7.79
N CYS A 376 12.28 8.56 7.05
CA CYS A 376 12.26 8.29 5.62
C CYS A 376 13.13 9.29 4.84
N LEU A 377 14.10 8.79 4.07
CA LEU A 377 15.05 9.61 3.30
C LEU A 377 14.44 10.25 2.02
N ASN A 378 13.20 9.90 1.67
CA ASN A 378 12.58 10.31 0.40
C ASN A 378 13.40 9.88 -0.86
N CYS A 379 14.08 8.76 -0.78
CA CYS A 379 14.93 8.22 -1.86
C CYS A 379 14.13 7.53 -2.98
N HIS A 380 12.83 7.35 -2.78
CA HIS A 380 11.89 6.71 -3.72
C HIS A 380 12.21 5.25 -4.10
N THR A 381 13.13 4.56 -3.44
CA THR A 381 13.44 3.14 -3.69
C THR A 381 12.17 2.28 -3.65
N CYS A 382 11.32 2.47 -2.63
CA CYS A 382 10.05 1.75 -2.51
C CYS A 382 9.12 1.99 -3.71
N LEU A 383 9.00 3.24 -4.20
CA LEU A 383 8.18 3.58 -5.35
C LEU A 383 8.71 2.98 -6.66
N LYS A 384 10.05 3.04 -6.86
CA LYS A 384 10.68 2.42 -8.04
C LYS A 384 10.42 0.93 -8.11
N ARG A 385 10.53 0.22 -7.00
CA ARG A 385 10.30 -1.21 -6.92
C ARG A 385 8.85 -1.59 -7.26
N VAL A 386 7.88 -0.86 -6.72
CA VAL A 386 6.46 -1.08 -7.02
C VAL A 386 6.16 -0.93 -8.51
N VAL A 387 6.70 0.12 -9.15
CA VAL A 387 6.50 0.35 -10.60
C VAL A 387 7.14 -0.76 -11.44
N LEU A 388 8.26 -1.32 -10.97
CA LEU A 388 8.95 -2.44 -11.62
C LEU A 388 8.33 -3.80 -11.26
N GLU A 389 7.16 -3.82 -10.60
CA GLU A 389 6.47 -5.03 -10.14
C GLU A 389 7.34 -5.93 -9.23
N GLN A 390 8.19 -5.31 -8.46
CA GLN A 390 8.99 -5.94 -7.42
C GLN A 390 8.34 -5.73 -6.06
N GLY A 391 8.53 -6.65 -5.13
CA GLY A 391 8.10 -6.45 -3.75
C GLY A 391 8.73 -5.22 -3.13
N ILE A 392 7.95 -4.43 -2.37
CA ILE A 392 8.42 -3.18 -1.75
C ILE A 392 9.57 -3.45 -0.78
N THR A 393 10.60 -2.59 -0.82
CA THR A 393 11.66 -2.53 0.20
C THR A 393 12.01 -1.09 0.54
N CYS A 394 12.66 -0.87 1.67
CA CYS A 394 13.17 0.43 2.07
C CYS A 394 14.69 0.44 2.09
N SER A 395 15.31 1.52 1.60
CA SER A 395 16.77 1.69 1.67
C SER A 395 17.31 1.80 3.11
N ARG A 396 16.42 2.05 4.08
CA ARG A 396 16.75 2.06 5.52
C ARG A 396 16.78 0.66 6.14
N TRP A 397 16.26 -0.34 5.44
CA TRP A 397 16.32 -1.72 5.90
C TRP A 397 17.72 -2.30 5.71
N PRO A 398 18.18 -3.19 6.62
CA PRO A 398 19.39 -3.96 6.41
C PRO A 398 19.39 -4.68 5.05
N ALA A 399 20.57 -4.88 4.46
CA ALA A 399 20.70 -5.55 3.16
C ALA A 399 20.05 -6.93 3.18
N VAL A 400 20.29 -7.71 4.20
CA VAL A 400 19.73 -9.05 4.42
C VAL A 400 18.20 -9.08 4.34
N PHE A 401 17.50 -8.06 4.86
CA PHE A 401 16.03 -8.00 4.75
C PHE A 401 15.56 -7.65 3.35
N ARG A 402 16.32 -6.83 2.63
CA ARG A 402 16.00 -6.47 1.24
C ARG A 402 16.17 -7.68 0.31
N GLU A 403 17.24 -8.42 0.45
CA GLU A 403 17.54 -9.66 -0.29
C GLU A 403 16.45 -10.71 -0.02
N ARG A 404 16.04 -10.85 1.23
CA ARG A 404 14.96 -11.76 1.60
C ARG A 404 13.64 -11.41 0.92
N ILE A 405 13.23 -10.14 0.90
CA ILE A 405 12.04 -9.72 0.15
C ILE A 405 12.16 -10.06 -1.32
N ASP A 406 13.34 -9.88 -1.92
CA ASP A 406 13.58 -10.21 -3.32
C ASP A 406 13.41 -11.72 -3.59
N LEU A 407 13.89 -12.55 -2.70
CA LEU A 407 13.76 -13.99 -2.80
C LEU A 407 12.32 -14.45 -2.54
N GLU A 408 11.66 -13.98 -1.50
CA GLU A 408 10.24 -14.29 -1.25
C GLU A 408 9.35 -13.84 -2.40
N HIS A 409 9.62 -12.67 -2.98
CA HIS A 409 8.90 -12.20 -4.15
C HIS A 409 9.15 -13.11 -5.38
N LYS A 410 10.38 -13.62 -5.57
CA LYS A 410 10.66 -14.63 -6.60
C LYS A 410 9.88 -15.93 -6.36
N LEU A 411 9.75 -16.37 -5.11
CA LEU A 411 8.93 -17.54 -4.77
C LEU A 411 7.44 -17.31 -5.07
N LEU A 412 6.90 -16.15 -4.74
CA LEU A 412 5.53 -15.76 -5.13
C LEU A 412 5.33 -15.84 -6.64
N THR A 413 6.32 -15.39 -7.44
CA THR A 413 6.24 -15.41 -8.90
C THR A 413 6.22 -16.83 -9.50
N ARG A 414 6.79 -17.80 -8.77
CA ARG A 414 6.91 -19.20 -9.20
C ARG A 414 5.82 -20.09 -8.59
N ASN A 415 4.88 -19.54 -7.84
CA ASN A 415 3.88 -20.28 -7.06
C ASN A 415 4.52 -21.30 -6.08
N ARG A 416 5.64 -20.92 -5.47
CA ARG A 416 6.39 -21.74 -4.51
C ARG A 416 6.28 -21.16 -3.11
N ARG A 417 6.30 -22.03 -2.11
CA ARG A 417 6.40 -21.66 -0.69
C ARG A 417 7.84 -21.86 -0.24
N GLY A 418 8.33 -20.95 0.61
CA GLY A 418 9.68 -21.05 1.18
C GLY A 418 9.68 -20.76 2.69
N LEU A 419 10.47 -21.48 3.43
CA LEU A 419 10.80 -21.22 4.83
C LEU A 419 12.23 -20.66 4.90
N TRP A 420 12.40 -19.55 5.63
CA TRP A 420 13.67 -18.90 5.80
C TRP A 420 14.23 -19.16 7.19
N ILE A 421 15.52 -19.47 7.24
CA ILE A 421 16.26 -19.62 8.46
C ILE A 421 17.47 -18.71 8.40
N VAL A 422 17.59 -17.82 9.39
CA VAL A 422 18.72 -16.90 9.52
C VAL A 422 19.56 -17.34 10.70
N THR A 423 20.88 -17.55 10.49
CA THR A 423 21.81 -17.93 11.55
C THR A 423 22.98 -16.95 11.58
N ARG A 424 23.55 -16.65 12.76
CA ARG A 424 24.83 -15.95 12.91
C ARG A 424 25.97 -16.95 12.99
N ASP A 425 27.05 -16.69 12.25
CA ASP A 425 28.18 -17.62 12.11
C ASP A 425 29.02 -17.77 13.37
N ARG A 426 29.03 -16.80 14.30
CA ARG A 426 29.92 -16.82 15.47
C ARG A 426 29.36 -17.52 16.72
N ASP A 427 28.05 -17.55 16.95
CA ASP A 427 27.50 -18.01 18.22
C ASP A 427 26.53 -19.18 18.10
N ARG A 428 26.28 -19.70 16.88
CA ARG A 428 25.29 -20.77 16.59
C ARG A 428 23.95 -20.64 17.33
N GLU A 429 23.63 -19.44 17.80
CA GLU A 429 22.32 -19.14 18.36
C GLU A 429 21.32 -18.89 17.23
N LEU A 430 20.31 -19.70 17.22
CA LEU A 430 19.21 -19.65 16.30
C LEU A 430 18.30 -18.50 16.66
N TYR A 431 18.30 -17.49 15.84
CA TYR A 431 17.24 -16.50 15.85
C TYR A 431 16.07 -16.98 15.00
N GLN A 432 14.91 -17.09 15.61
CA GLN A 432 13.66 -17.40 14.92
C GLN A 432 13.35 -16.30 13.89
N ALA A 433 13.85 -16.41 12.69
CA ALA A 433 13.40 -15.57 11.60
C ALA A 433 12.36 -16.32 10.78
N ALA A 434 11.25 -16.64 11.40
CA ALA A 434 10.10 -17.10 10.66
C ALA A 434 9.51 -15.98 9.79
N TRP A 435 10.05 -14.80 9.59
CA TRP A 435 9.49 -13.73 8.73
C TRP A 435 10.38 -12.47 8.72
N PRO A 436 10.42 -11.68 7.63
CA PRO A 436 11.39 -10.60 7.41
C PRO A 436 11.40 -9.50 8.45
N PHE A 437 10.42 -9.44 9.29
CA PHE A 437 10.25 -8.36 10.24
C PHE A 437 10.38 -8.79 11.71
N LEU A 438 10.69 -10.08 11.97
CA LEU A 438 10.71 -10.66 13.31
C LEU A 438 12.04 -10.55 14.06
N VAL A 439 13.01 -9.87 13.49
CA VAL A 439 14.26 -9.63 14.22
C VAL A 439 14.29 -8.16 14.64
N PRO A 440 13.71 -7.81 15.82
CA PRO A 440 13.69 -6.44 16.28
C PRO A 440 15.08 -5.90 16.52
N ASP A 441 16.02 -6.72 16.99
CA ASP A 441 17.31 -6.31 17.50
C ASP A 441 18.41 -7.34 17.23
N LEU A 442 18.62 -7.69 15.99
CA LEU A 442 19.98 -8.00 15.59
C LEU A 442 20.70 -6.66 15.55
N GLY A 443 21.14 -6.18 16.71
CA GLY A 443 22.12 -5.11 16.78
C GLY A 443 23.19 -5.46 15.74
N CYS A 444 23.48 -4.54 14.83
CA CYS A 444 24.49 -4.72 13.79
C CYS A 444 25.90 -4.72 14.43
N GLU A 445 26.14 -5.60 15.38
CA GLU A 445 27.45 -5.87 15.94
C GLU A 445 27.99 -7.11 15.22
N ASP A 446 28.79 -6.83 14.22
CA ASP A 446 29.92 -7.56 13.65
C ASP A 446 29.85 -9.09 13.60
N GLY A 447 29.23 -9.63 12.57
CA GLY A 447 29.38 -11.02 12.18
C GLY A 447 28.58 -11.35 10.90
N PRO A 448 29.07 -12.26 10.04
CA PRO A 448 28.34 -12.68 8.85
C PRO A 448 27.02 -13.36 9.25
N VAL A 449 25.94 -12.99 8.56
CA VAL A 449 24.62 -13.60 8.69
C VAL A 449 24.43 -14.57 7.53
N VAL A 450 24.19 -15.83 7.84
CA VAL A 450 23.90 -16.87 6.84
C VAL A 450 22.38 -17.01 6.72
N ILE A 451 21.87 -16.94 5.49
CA ILE A 451 20.45 -17.16 5.19
C ILE A 451 20.31 -18.49 4.46
N THR A 452 19.55 -19.40 5.01
CA THR A 452 19.24 -20.67 4.36
C THR A 452 17.78 -20.64 3.88
N LEU A 453 17.57 -20.86 2.57
CA LEU A 453 16.25 -21.01 1.98
C LEU A 453 15.89 -22.49 1.90
N LEU A 454 14.72 -22.86 2.43
CA LEU A 454 14.06 -24.14 2.17
C LEU A 454 12.94 -23.91 1.17
N ASP A 455 13.08 -24.43 -0.05
CA ASP A 455 12.13 -24.30 -1.15
C ASP A 455 11.22 -25.56 -1.19
N PHE A 456 9.90 -25.33 -1.25
CA PHE A 456 8.89 -26.40 -1.31
C PHE A 456 8.06 -26.26 -2.58
N THR A 457 7.95 -27.32 -3.38
CA THR A 457 7.05 -27.38 -4.54
C THR A 457 5.70 -27.98 -4.15
N GLU A 458 4.60 -27.40 -4.57
CA GLU A 458 3.22 -27.85 -4.24
C GLU A 458 2.83 -29.21 -4.84
N ARG A 459 3.71 -29.92 -5.56
CA ARG A 459 3.34 -31.10 -6.36
C ARG A 459 3.83 -32.46 -5.87
N SER A 460 4.31 -32.60 -4.66
CA SER A 460 4.54 -33.94 -4.14
C SER A 460 3.90 -34.08 -2.76
N ASN A 461 2.89 -34.94 -2.67
CA ASN A 461 2.41 -35.48 -1.39
C ASN A 461 3.51 -36.22 -0.61
N ASP A 462 4.67 -36.43 -1.24
CA ASP A 462 5.89 -37.03 -0.69
C ASP A 462 7.02 -35.99 -0.77
N GLY A 463 6.91 -34.90 0.02
CA GLY A 463 7.93 -33.84 0.09
C GLY A 463 9.27 -34.37 0.62
N GLU A 464 10.18 -34.74 -0.27
CA GLU A 464 11.57 -34.93 0.08
C GLU A 464 12.20 -33.57 0.40
N ILE A 465 12.52 -33.35 1.67
CA ILE A 465 13.30 -32.19 2.13
C ILE A 465 14.77 -32.57 2.02
N GLN A 466 15.56 -31.83 1.24
CA GLN A 466 17.00 -32.11 1.07
C GLN A 466 17.78 -31.91 2.37
N GLU A 467 18.69 -32.85 2.69
CA GLU A 467 19.44 -32.85 3.94
C GLU A 467 20.29 -31.58 4.15
N LEU A 468 20.19 -31.07 5.39
CA LEU A 468 21.07 -30.03 5.91
C LEU A 468 22.46 -30.64 6.13
N HIS A 469 23.44 -30.30 5.28
CA HIS A 469 24.85 -30.54 5.63
C HIS A 469 25.28 -29.52 6.68
N GLU A 470 25.70 -30.03 7.85
CA GLU A 470 26.13 -29.33 9.05
C GLU A 470 25.02 -28.56 9.78
N ALA A 471 24.10 -29.32 10.41
CA ALA A 471 23.13 -28.78 11.34
C ALA A 471 23.78 -28.42 12.69
N PRO A 472 23.51 -27.24 13.24
CA PRO A 472 23.83 -26.96 14.63
C PRO A 472 22.86 -27.75 15.54
N GLY A 473 23.37 -28.72 16.24
CA GLY A 473 22.83 -29.46 17.36
C GLY A 473 21.34 -29.87 17.39
N GLU A 474 21.01 -30.87 18.17
CA GLU A 474 19.64 -31.45 18.32
C GLU A 474 18.49 -30.42 18.59
N ARG A 475 18.80 -29.26 19.15
CA ARG A 475 17.78 -28.22 19.43
C ARG A 475 17.24 -27.55 18.17
N PHE A 476 18.10 -27.38 17.15
CA PHE A 476 17.72 -26.74 15.88
C PHE A 476 16.84 -27.65 15.04
N ASP A 477 17.26 -28.88 14.88
CA ASP A 477 16.53 -29.88 14.11
C ASP A 477 15.12 -30.09 14.70
N ARG A 478 15.02 -30.11 16.04
CA ARG A 478 13.75 -30.22 16.76
C ARG A 478 12.84 -29.01 16.54
N TRP A 479 13.42 -27.81 16.52
CA TRP A 479 12.69 -26.57 16.27
C TRP A 479 12.19 -26.47 14.82
N VAL A 480 13.03 -26.79 13.81
CA VAL A 480 12.64 -26.82 12.39
C VAL A 480 11.50 -27.82 12.19
N ARG A 481 11.60 -29.02 12.73
CA ARG A 481 10.55 -30.05 12.64
C ARG A 481 9.27 -29.61 13.33
N HIS A 482 9.35 -28.93 14.46
CA HIS A 482 8.19 -28.38 15.15
C HIS A 482 7.49 -27.32 14.27
N ARG A 483 8.21 -26.40 13.69
CA ARG A 483 7.66 -25.37 12.80
C ARG A 483 7.10 -25.93 11.49
N LEU A 484 7.71 -26.93 10.91
CA LEU A 484 7.17 -27.62 9.74
C LEU A 484 5.81 -28.28 10.05
N ARG A 485 5.65 -28.89 11.24
CA ARG A 485 4.36 -29.43 11.68
C ARG A 485 3.29 -28.36 11.86
N GLU A 486 3.64 -27.20 12.45
CA GLU A 486 2.71 -26.07 12.62
C GLU A 486 2.16 -25.54 11.28
N VAL A 487 2.91 -25.66 10.20
CA VAL A 487 2.48 -25.28 8.85
C VAL A 487 1.92 -26.45 8.03
N GLY A 488 1.72 -27.62 8.65
CA GLY A 488 1.02 -28.76 8.06
C GLY A 488 1.89 -29.74 7.26
N PHE A 489 3.21 -29.72 7.47
CA PHE A 489 4.10 -30.72 6.89
C PHE A 489 4.33 -31.89 7.85
N SER A 490 4.19 -33.14 7.36
CA SER A 490 4.59 -34.35 8.07
C SER A 490 6.12 -34.45 8.15
N ASP A 491 6.63 -35.28 9.09
CA ASP A 491 8.05 -35.49 9.37
C ASP A 491 8.87 -36.05 8.18
N GLY A 492 8.83 -35.41 7.04
CA GLY A 492 9.64 -35.74 5.86
C GLY A 492 11.12 -35.37 6.03
N LYS A 493 12.00 -35.96 5.24
CA LYS A 493 13.43 -35.66 5.22
C LYS A 493 13.69 -34.22 4.80
N VAL A 494 14.33 -33.45 5.68
CA VAL A 494 14.73 -32.06 5.40
C VAL A 494 16.03 -32.10 4.58
N ARG A 495 16.02 -31.55 3.38
CA ARG A 495 17.23 -31.34 2.57
C ARG A 495 17.59 -29.86 2.53
N SER A 496 18.84 -29.50 2.80
CA SER A 496 19.32 -28.11 2.66
C SER A 496 19.90 -27.85 1.27
N VAL A 497 19.61 -26.68 0.75
CA VAL A 497 20.36 -26.10 -0.36
C VAL A 497 21.21 -24.98 0.22
N THR A 498 22.50 -25.21 0.44
CA THR A 498 23.46 -24.14 0.71
C THR A 498 23.67 -23.37 -0.59
N PRO A 499 23.52 -22.04 -0.63
CA PRO A 499 23.95 -21.29 -1.80
C PRO A 499 25.47 -21.48 -1.91
N LYS A 500 25.96 -22.07 -3.00
CA LYS A 500 27.35 -21.96 -3.38
C LYS A 500 27.70 -20.48 -3.52
N SER A 501 28.89 -20.12 -3.06
CA SER A 501 29.46 -18.78 -3.08
C SER A 501 29.02 -17.95 -4.29
N GLY A 502 28.69 -16.71 -4.08
CA GLY A 502 28.06 -15.68 -4.93
C GLY A 502 28.40 -15.51 -6.42
N HIS A 503 28.86 -16.54 -7.12
CA HIS A 503 29.12 -16.51 -8.56
C HIS A 503 28.18 -17.41 -9.40
N ASP A 504 27.33 -18.26 -8.78
CA ASP A 504 26.52 -19.24 -9.52
C ASP A 504 25.04 -18.83 -9.68
N ILE A 505 24.67 -17.58 -9.41
CA ILE A 505 23.24 -17.13 -9.50
C ILE A 505 22.89 -16.55 -10.89
N GLU A 506 23.84 -16.41 -11.80
CA GLU A 506 23.57 -15.81 -13.12
C GLU A 506 23.10 -16.77 -14.22
N ASN A 507 23.09 -18.09 -14.03
CA ASN A 507 22.84 -19.05 -15.10
C ASN A 507 21.92 -20.22 -14.72
N GLU A 508 20.74 -19.98 -14.10
CA GLU A 508 19.64 -20.96 -14.17
C GLU A 508 18.26 -20.28 -14.17
#